data_bca1e33e964939f22546870f821bec74
#
_entry.id   bca1e33e964939f22546870f821bec74
#
_cell.length_a   1.000
_cell.length_b   1.000
_cell.length_c   1.000
_cell.angle_alpha   90.00
_cell.angle_beta   90.00
_cell.angle_gamma   90.00
#
_symmetry.space_group_name_H-M   'P 1'
#
loop_
_entity.id
_entity.type
_entity.pdbx_description
1 polymer ?
#
loop_
_entity_poly.entity_id
_entity_poly.type
_entity_poly.pdbx_seq_one_letter_code
_entity_poly.pdbx_strand_id
1 'polypeptide(L)'
;MPKGAKTKAAKSAEDTILELEQRIQELKDDTQQKDASAQIEKLEKERTGLQKEMYSNLTPYEIVKVARHNLRPPFSDHLAGMVDDFIELHGDRNFGDDTAIIAGFGTIGGKKVLIIGQHKGKTTKERIANNFGMPNPEGYRKALQKMKLAEKFKLPIVTIIDTPGANPDIGAEERGQAHAIAINIAE
;
A
#
# COMPACT_ATOMS: atom_id res chain seq x y z
N MET A 1 40.40 -11.40 18.14
CA MET A 1 39.23 -10.80 17.47
C MET A 1 38.07 -10.82 18.45
N PRO A 2 37.54 -9.68 18.91
CA PRO A 2 36.42 -9.65 19.83
C PRO A 2 35.12 -9.96 19.08
N LYS A 3 34.33 -10.90 19.63
CA LYS A 3 33.01 -11.29 19.14
C LYS A 3 32.08 -10.08 19.23
N GLY A 4 31.56 -9.61 18.09
CA GLY A 4 30.60 -8.51 18.00
C GLY A 4 29.34 -8.82 18.81
N ALA A 5 29.06 -8.02 19.79
CA ALA A 5 27.79 -8.00 20.48
C ALA A 5 26.69 -7.65 19.47
N LYS A 6 25.75 -8.56 19.27
CA LYS A 6 24.49 -8.28 18.55
C LYS A 6 23.72 -7.25 19.40
N THR A 7 23.86 -5.99 19.09
CA THR A 7 22.94 -4.93 19.57
C THR A 7 21.54 -5.32 19.13
N LYS A 8 20.65 -5.67 20.08
CA LYS A 8 19.20 -5.73 19.82
C LYS A 8 18.82 -4.35 19.27
N ALA A 9 18.34 -4.31 18.05
CA ALA A 9 17.78 -3.09 17.49
C ALA A 9 16.73 -2.56 18.49
N ALA A 10 16.86 -1.29 18.86
CA ALA A 10 15.88 -0.64 19.74
C ALA A 10 14.51 -0.73 19.05
N LYS A 11 13.51 -1.20 19.80
CA LYS A 11 12.13 -1.36 19.34
C LYS A 11 11.62 -0.01 18.85
N SER A 12 11.03 0.05 17.69
CA SER A 12 10.48 1.31 17.18
C SER A 12 9.23 1.70 17.98
N ALA A 13 8.93 2.99 18.05
CA ALA A 13 7.71 3.47 18.70
C ALA A 13 6.45 2.86 18.02
N GLU A 14 6.51 2.64 16.70
CA GLU A 14 5.46 1.94 15.93
C GLU A 14 5.26 0.50 16.38
N ASP A 15 6.34 -0.26 16.60
CA ASP A 15 6.22 -1.64 17.11
C ASP A 15 5.55 -1.66 18.48
N THR A 16 5.83 -0.66 19.34
CA THR A 16 5.19 -0.54 20.66
C THR A 16 3.69 -0.23 20.53
N ILE A 17 3.32 0.67 19.62
CA ILE A 17 1.90 0.99 19.34
C ILE A 17 1.15 -0.24 18.85
N LEU A 18 1.74 -1.00 17.95
CA LEU A 18 1.14 -2.23 17.41
C LEU A 18 0.94 -3.31 18.49
N GLU A 19 1.90 -3.47 19.39
CA GLU A 19 1.74 -4.40 20.53
C GLU A 19 0.62 -3.97 21.47
N LEU A 20 0.48 -2.68 21.72
CA LEU A 20 -0.65 -2.16 22.50
C LEU A 20 -1.97 -2.44 21.79
N GLU A 21 -2.05 -2.26 20.47
CA GLU A 21 -3.25 -2.56 19.68
C GLU A 21 -3.60 -4.06 19.72
N GLN A 22 -2.59 -4.93 19.55
CA GLN A 22 -2.80 -6.38 19.68
C GLN A 22 -3.31 -6.75 21.07
N ARG A 23 -2.71 -6.18 22.11
CA ARG A 23 -3.12 -6.46 23.49
C ARG A 23 -4.53 -5.95 23.80
N ILE A 24 -4.89 -4.78 23.25
CA ILE A 24 -6.27 -4.25 23.35
C ILE A 24 -7.26 -5.19 22.67
N GLN A 25 -6.90 -5.70 21.49
CA GLN A 25 -7.75 -6.62 20.74
C GLN A 25 -7.92 -7.96 21.47
N GLU A 26 -6.84 -8.55 21.98
CA GLU A 26 -6.89 -9.76 22.79
C GLU A 26 -7.84 -9.61 24.01
N LEU A 27 -7.76 -8.47 24.71
CA LEU A 27 -8.63 -8.19 25.85
C LEU A 27 -10.11 -7.96 25.45
N LYS A 28 -10.36 -7.45 24.24
CA LYS A 28 -11.73 -7.29 23.71
C LYS A 28 -12.34 -8.63 23.30
N ASP A 29 -11.50 -9.55 22.80
CA ASP A 29 -11.93 -10.88 22.36
C ASP A 29 -12.10 -11.86 23.55
N ASP A 30 -11.46 -11.59 24.69
CA ASP A 30 -11.56 -12.41 25.91
C ASP A 30 -12.82 -12.04 26.71
N THR A 31 -13.92 -12.73 26.42
CA THR A 31 -15.23 -12.52 27.06
C THR A 31 -15.32 -12.94 28.54
N GLN A 32 -14.25 -13.51 29.12
CA GLN A 32 -14.28 -14.04 30.50
C GLN A 32 -13.75 -13.09 31.59
N GLN A 33 -13.10 -11.98 31.22
CA GLN A 33 -12.52 -11.05 32.19
C GLN A 33 -13.49 -9.92 32.57
N LYS A 34 -14.04 -9.97 33.78
CA LYS A 34 -14.94 -8.92 34.34
C LYS A 34 -14.27 -7.54 34.50
N ASP A 35 -12.93 -7.45 34.51
CA ASP A 35 -12.16 -6.20 34.72
C ASP A 35 -11.45 -5.71 33.43
N ALA A 36 -11.77 -6.25 32.25
CA ALA A 36 -11.09 -5.90 31.00
C ALA A 36 -11.33 -4.43 30.60
N SER A 37 -12.47 -3.84 30.94
CA SER A 37 -12.81 -2.47 30.49
C SER A 37 -11.85 -1.40 31.04
N ALA A 38 -11.47 -1.47 32.31
CA ALA A 38 -10.53 -0.52 32.89
C ALA A 38 -9.11 -0.67 32.34
N GLN A 39 -8.69 -1.91 32.07
CA GLN A 39 -7.40 -2.19 31.45
C GLN A 39 -7.36 -1.73 29.98
N ILE A 40 -8.41 -1.96 29.22
CA ILE A 40 -8.56 -1.50 27.83
C ILE A 40 -8.47 0.03 27.79
N GLU A 41 -9.23 0.74 28.65
CA GLU A 41 -9.20 2.21 28.67
C GLU A 41 -7.80 2.75 29.00
N LYS A 42 -7.07 2.12 29.92
CA LYS A 42 -5.70 2.49 30.24
C LYS A 42 -4.77 2.32 29.04
N LEU A 43 -4.82 1.16 28.37
CA LEU A 43 -4.00 0.86 27.20
C LEU A 43 -4.36 1.76 26.00
N GLU A 44 -5.63 2.09 25.81
CA GLU A 44 -6.06 3.03 24.77
C GLU A 44 -5.55 4.46 25.02
N LYS A 45 -5.53 4.91 26.26
CA LYS A 45 -4.93 6.20 26.65
C LYS A 45 -3.41 6.22 26.40
N GLU A 46 -2.71 5.14 26.80
CA GLU A 46 -1.28 4.99 26.60
C GLU A 46 -0.95 4.98 25.11
N ARG A 47 -1.64 4.17 24.31
CA ARG A 47 -1.50 4.14 22.84
C ARG A 47 -1.71 5.52 22.23
N THR A 48 -2.78 6.21 22.60
CA THR A 48 -3.10 7.55 22.05
C THR A 48 -2.03 8.58 22.42
N GLY A 49 -1.49 8.51 23.62
CA GLY A 49 -0.38 9.37 24.06
C GLY A 49 0.89 9.14 23.25
N LEU A 50 1.30 7.88 23.10
CA LEU A 50 2.46 7.50 22.29
C LEU A 50 2.29 7.85 20.81
N GLN A 51 1.09 7.63 20.24
CA GLN A 51 0.78 8.02 18.86
C GLN A 51 0.94 9.53 18.69
N LYS A 52 0.35 10.32 19.57
CA LYS A 52 0.44 11.78 19.49
C LYS A 52 1.88 12.28 19.61
N GLU A 53 2.66 11.73 20.53
CA GLU A 53 4.08 12.08 20.71
C GLU A 53 4.89 11.73 19.48
N MET A 54 4.76 10.50 18.97
CA MET A 54 5.49 9.99 17.83
C MET A 54 5.18 10.79 16.56
N TYR A 55 3.89 10.97 16.24
CA TYR A 55 3.49 11.59 14.97
C TYR A 55 3.60 13.13 14.96
N SER A 56 3.76 13.80 16.11
CA SER A 56 3.87 15.25 16.16
C SER A 56 5.25 15.80 15.72
N ASN A 57 6.31 15.00 15.77
CA ASN A 57 7.69 15.45 15.54
C ASN A 57 8.51 14.48 14.67
N LEU A 58 7.89 13.87 13.65
CA LEU A 58 8.60 12.98 12.75
C LEU A 58 9.63 13.72 11.89
N THR A 59 10.85 13.21 11.87
CA THR A 59 11.83 13.60 10.86
C THR A 59 11.44 13.10 9.47
N PRO A 60 11.94 13.70 8.37
CA PRO A 60 11.64 13.21 7.01
C PRO A 60 11.94 11.73 6.81
N TYR A 61 12.99 11.21 7.45
CA TYR A 61 13.32 9.78 7.35
C TYR A 61 12.32 8.88 8.11
N GLU A 62 11.84 9.33 9.25
CA GLU A 62 10.80 8.62 10.01
C GLU A 62 9.46 8.61 9.26
N ILE A 63 9.10 9.70 8.57
CA ILE A 63 7.93 9.71 7.68
C ILE A 63 8.04 8.62 6.61
N VAL A 64 9.23 8.45 6.01
CA VAL A 64 9.47 7.38 5.03
C VAL A 64 9.35 5.99 5.67
N LYS A 65 9.86 5.80 6.88
CA LYS A 65 9.71 4.53 7.62
C LYS A 65 8.25 4.21 7.90
N VAL A 66 7.48 5.19 8.40
CA VAL A 66 6.03 5.05 8.64
C VAL A 66 5.31 4.68 7.34
N ALA A 67 5.59 5.40 6.25
CA ALA A 67 4.97 5.14 4.95
C ALA A 67 5.28 3.74 4.39
N ARG A 68 6.44 3.17 4.75
CA ARG A 68 6.91 1.85 4.29
C ARG A 68 6.73 0.75 5.32
N HIS A 69 5.99 1.00 6.38
CA HIS A 69 5.79 0.00 7.44
C HIS A 69 5.06 -1.23 6.89
N ASN A 70 5.52 -2.43 7.28
CA ASN A 70 5.02 -3.70 6.72
C ASN A 70 3.55 -4.00 7.03
N LEU A 71 3.01 -3.44 8.10
CA LEU A 71 1.61 -3.63 8.53
C LEU A 71 0.66 -2.55 8.01
N ARG A 72 1.15 -1.60 7.20
CA ARG A 72 0.23 -0.69 6.51
C ARG A 72 -0.63 -1.46 5.51
N PRO A 73 -1.93 -1.13 5.42
CA PRO A 73 -2.82 -1.73 4.44
C PRO A 73 -2.26 -1.50 3.01
N PRO A 74 -2.02 -2.54 2.22
CA PRO A 74 -1.65 -2.37 0.82
C PRO A 74 -2.86 -1.99 -0.03
N PHE A 75 -2.63 -1.66 -1.29
CA PHE A 75 -3.69 -1.31 -2.24
C PHE A 75 -4.85 -2.32 -2.27
N SER A 76 -4.54 -3.62 -2.21
CA SER A 76 -5.58 -4.68 -2.18
C SER A 76 -6.58 -4.55 -1.03
N ASP A 77 -6.15 -4.07 0.13
CA ASP A 77 -7.03 -3.88 1.28
C ASP A 77 -7.92 -2.66 1.11
N HIS A 78 -7.36 -1.58 0.57
CA HIS A 78 -8.14 -0.40 0.20
C HIS A 78 -9.17 -0.74 -0.88
N LEU A 79 -8.77 -1.51 -1.90
CA LEU A 79 -9.68 -1.95 -2.96
C LEU A 79 -10.85 -2.77 -2.38
N ALA A 80 -10.54 -3.77 -1.54
CA ALA A 80 -11.56 -4.62 -0.92
C ALA A 80 -12.50 -3.88 0.05
N GLY A 81 -12.00 -2.81 0.70
CA GLY A 81 -12.78 -2.04 1.68
C GLY A 81 -13.58 -0.88 1.11
N MET A 82 -13.26 -0.40 -0.10
CA MET A 82 -13.85 0.83 -0.65
C MET A 82 -14.64 0.60 -1.94
N VAL A 83 -14.40 -0.50 -2.65
CA VAL A 83 -14.87 -0.69 -4.03
C VAL A 83 -15.80 -1.89 -4.13
N ASP A 84 -17.00 -1.64 -4.57
CA ASP A 84 -17.97 -2.68 -4.92
C ASP A 84 -17.88 -3.02 -6.41
N ASP A 85 -18.23 -4.26 -6.78
CA ASP A 85 -18.32 -4.76 -8.16
C ASP A 85 -17.07 -4.49 -9.01
N PHE A 86 -15.88 -4.68 -8.42
CA PHE A 86 -14.63 -4.41 -9.11
C PHE A 86 -14.37 -5.42 -10.24
N ILE A 87 -14.12 -4.89 -11.44
CA ILE A 87 -13.75 -5.66 -12.64
C ILE A 87 -12.38 -5.20 -13.09
N GLU A 88 -11.38 -6.06 -12.90
CA GLU A 88 -10.00 -5.76 -13.32
C GLU A 88 -9.87 -5.84 -14.84
N LEU A 89 -9.08 -4.92 -15.40
CA LEU A 89 -8.74 -4.85 -16.82
C LEU A 89 -7.27 -5.10 -17.03
N HIS A 90 -6.94 -6.22 -17.60
CA HIS A 90 -5.57 -6.68 -17.81
C HIS A 90 -4.93 -6.18 -19.10
N GLY A 91 -3.59 -6.20 -19.10
CA GLY A 91 -2.73 -6.04 -20.26
C GLY A 91 -2.68 -4.64 -20.87
N ASP A 92 -1.58 -4.37 -21.56
CA ASP A 92 -1.29 -3.11 -22.26
C ASP A 92 -1.62 -3.16 -23.77
N ARG A 93 -2.11 -4.30 -24.26
CA ARG A 93 -2.38 -4.59 -25.68
C ARG A 93 -1.15 -4.42 -26.59
N ASN A 94 0.04 -4.47 -26.04
CA ASN A 94 1.29 -4.32 -26.78
C ASN A 94 2.28 -5.44 -26.46
N PHE A 95 2.67 -5.58 -25.19
CA PHE A 95 3.63 -6.59 -24.77
C PHE A 95 3.03 -7.60 -23.78
N GLY A 96 2.34 -7.14 -22.74
CA GLY A 96 1.86 -8.03 -21.71
C GLY A 96 1.05 -7.34 -20.62
N ASP A 97 0.87 -8.06 -19.50
CA ASP A 97 0.30 -7.48 -18.29
C ASP A 97 1.40 -7.21 -17.25
N ASP A 98 1.13 -6.29 -16.35
CA ASP A 98 1.98 -5.99 -15.21
C ASP A 98 1.16 -6.03 -13.92
N THR A 99 1.47 -6.99 -13.07
CA THR A 99 0.79 -7.19 -11.78
C THR A 99 1.11 -6.13 -10.74
N ALA A 100 2.17 -5.34 -10.95
CA ALA A 100 2.51 -4.21 -10.08
C ALA A 100 1.54 -3.03 -10.21
N ILE A 101 0.73 -2.97 -11.28
CA ILE A 101 -0.39 -2.04 -11.43
C ILE A 101 -1.68 -2.82 -11.63
N ILE A 102 -2.64 -2.61 -10.75
CA ILE A 102 -4.01 -3.07 -10.90
C ILE A 102 -4.86 -1.90 -11.40
N ALA A 103 -5.63 -2.12 -12.45
CA ALA A 103 -6.53 -1.12 -13.01
C ALA A 103 -7.87 -1.77 -13.36
N GLY A 104 -8.98 -1.12 -13.03
CA GLY A 104 -10.29 -1.67 -13.30
C GLY A 104 -11.43 -0.71 -12.99
N PHE A 105 -12.62 -1.07 -13.38
CA PHE A 105 -13.83 -0.35 -13.05
C PHE A 105 -14.52 -0.96 -11.83
N GLY A 106 -15.12 -0.11 -11.03
CA GLY A 106 -15.90 -0.50 -9.86
C GLY A 106 -16.80 0.63 -9.41
N THR A 107 -17.39 0.46 -8.23
CA THR A 107 -18.31 1.43 -7.65
C THR A 107 -17.80 1.88 -6.29
N ILE A 108 -17.74 3.18 -6.05
CA ILE A 108 -17.42 3.79 -4.74
C ILE A 108 -18.58 4.68 -4.33
N GLY A 109 -19.25 4.37 -3.22
CA GLY A 109 -20.38 5.16 -2.74
C GLY A 109 -21.50 5.33 -3.78
N GLY A 110 -21.78 4.28 -4.56
CA GLY A 110 -22.80 4.29 -5.62
C GLY A 110 -22.38 4.97 -6.94
N LYS A 111 -21.13 5.45 -7.05
CA LYS A 111 -20.61 6.08 -8.28
C LYS A 111 -19.66 5.15 -9.00
N LYS A 112 -19.88 4.94 -10.30
CA LYS A 112 -18.96 4.20 -11.16
C LYS A 112 -17.67 4.99 -11.36
N VAL A 113 -16.54 4.35 -11.17
CA VAL A 113 -15.20 4.96 -11.24
C VAL A 113 -14.20 4.02 -11.91
N LEU A 114 -13.14 4.57 -12.48
CA LEU A 114 -11.92 3.83 -12.76
C LEU A 114 -11.02 3.89 -11.52
N ILE A 115 -10.52 2.75 -11.08
CA ILE A 115 -9.53 2.65 -10.00
C ILE A 115 -8.22 2.16 -10.60
N ILE A 116 -7.12 2.83 -10.26
CA ILE A 116 -5.76 2.43 -10.60
C ILE A 116 -4.91 2.46 -9.34
N GLY A 117 -4.24 1.38 -9.02
CA GLY A 117 -3.39 1.31 -7.84
C GLY A 117 -2.13 0.49 -8.05
N GLN A 118 -1.08 0.86 -7.32
CA GLN A 118 0.16 0.10 -7.28
C GLN A 118 0.06 -1.01 -6.24
N HIS A 119 0.37 -2.22 -6.66
CA HIS A 119 0.21 -3.43 -5.86
C HIS A 119 1.56 -4.05 -5.52
N LYS A 120 1.94 -3.98 -4.25
CA LYS A 120 3.18 -4.60 -3.75
C LYS A 120 3.02 -6.07 -3.37
N GLY A 121 1.83 -6.46 -2.95
CA GLY A 121 1.56 -7.72 -2.25
C GLY A 121 1.90 -7.67 -0.74
N LYS A 122 1.31 -8.59 0.01
CA LYS A 122 1.47 -8.73 1.47
C LYS A 122 2.62 -9.67 1.83
N THR A 123 2.62 -10.85 1.24
CA THR A 123 3.61 -11.88 1.48
C THR A 123 4.86 -11.68 0.62
N THR A 124 5.99 -12.27 1.03
CA THR A 124 7.22 -12.24 0.24
C THR A 124 7.01 -12.82 -1.16
N LYS A 125 6.21 -13.89 -1.29
CA LYS A 125 5.89 -14.50 -2.57
C LYS A 125 5.12 -13.55 -3.48
N GLU A 126 4.11 -12.88 -2.95
CA GLU A 126 3.34 -11.86 -3.69
C GLU A 126 4.21 -10.67 -4.07
N ARG A 127 5.07 -10.20 -3.17
CA ARG A 127 6.00 -9.09 -3.45
C ARG A 127 6.93 -9.40 -4.61
N ILE A 128 7.47 -10.61 -4.67
CA ILE A 128 8.31 -11.06 -5.78
C ILE A 128 7.47 -11.10 -7.07
N ALA A 129 6.27 -11.68 -7.04
CA ALA A 129 5.38 -11.77 -8.19
C ALA A 129 4.97 -10.40 -8.74
N ASN A 130 4.82 -9.40 -7.87
CA ASN A 130 4.43 -8.04 -8.21
C ASN A 130 5.64 -7.09 -8.32
N ASN A 131 6.83 -7.63 -8.53
CA ASN A 131 8.08 -6.86 -8.63
C ASN A 131 8.22 -5.80 -7.54
N PHE A 132 7.88 -6.14 -6.29
CA PHE A 132 7.91 -5.26 -5.12
C PHE A 132 7.08 -3.96 -5.28
N GLY A 133 6.11 -3.94 -6.18
CA GLY A 133 5.33 -2.77 -6.54
C GLY A 133 6.08 -1.77 -7.42
N MET A 134 7.11 -2.23 -8.14
CA MET A 134 7.85 -1.45 -9.13
C MET A 134 7.31 -1.76 -10.53
N PRO A 135 6.53 -0.86 -11.15
CA PRO A 135 5.90 -1.16 -12.43
C PRO A 135 6.90 -1.23 -13.59
N ASN A 136 6.62 -2.13 -14.51
CA ASN A 136 7.22 -2.21 -15.83
C ASN A 136 6.54 -1.22 -16.81
N PRO A 137 7.08 -1.00 -18.02
CA PRO A 137 6.45 -0.16 -19.04
C PRO A 137 5.01 -0.57 -19.36
N GLU A 138 4.72 -1.88 -19.31
CA GLU A 138 3.38 -2.45 -19.53
C GLU A 138 2.37 -1.91 -18.53
N GLY A 139 2.76 -1.77 -17.26
CA GLY A 139 1.90 -1.23 -16.21
C GLY A 139 1.52 0.22 -16.47
N TYR A 140 2.47 1.06 -16.84
CA TYR A 140 2.21 2.47 -17.18
C TYR A 140 1.34 2.60 -18.42
N ARG A 141 1.59 1.79 -19.48
CA ARG A 141 0.76 1.79 -20.69
C ARG A 141 -0.66 1.28 -20.39
N LYS A 142 -0.78 0.23 -19.57
CA LYS A 142 -2.06 -0.27 -19.08
C LYS A 142 -2.85 0.83 -18.38
N ALA A 143 -2.22 1.55 -17.45
CA ALA A 143 -2.85 2.64 -16.71
C ALA A 143 -3.37 3.73 -17.66
N LEU A 144 -2.54 4.24 -18.58
CA LEU A 144 -2.92 5.27 -19.53
C LEU A 144 -4.10 4.85 -20.42
N GLN A 145 -4.07 3.62 -20.95
CA GLN A 145 -5.17 3.13 -21.77
C GLN A 145 -6.51 3.10 -21.01
N LYS A 146 -6.48 2.72 -19.72
CA LYS A 146 -7.70 2.66 -18.90
C LYS A 146 -8.15 4.08 -18.51
N MET A 147 -7.21 5.02 -18.30
CA MET A 147 -7.55 6.43 -18.09
C MET A 147 -8.24 7.04 -19.32
N LYS A 148 -7.72 6.82 -20.54
CA LYS A 148 -8.38 7.25 -21.78
C LYS A 148 -9.75 6.59 -21.97
N LEU A 149 -9.92 5.35 -21.53
CA LEU A 149 -11.22 4.68 -21.57
C LEU A 149 -12.21 5.32 -20.58
N ALA A 150 -11.78 5.65 -19.37
CA ALA A 150 -12.60 6.33 -18.38
C ALA A 150 -13.01 7.72 -18.83
N GLU A 151 -12.08 8.49 -19.42
CA GLU A 151 -12.36 9.79 -20.04
C GLU A 151 -13.45 9.69 -21.11
N LYS A 152 -13.35 8.73 -22.02
CA LYS A 152 -14.37 8.48 -23.05
C LYS A 152 -15.76 8.26 -22.47
N PHE A 153 -15.87 7.60 -21.35
CA PHE A 153 -17.13 7.36 -20.63
C PHE A 153 -17.46 8.42 -19.58
N LYS A 154 -16.64 9.44 -19.44
CA LYS A 154 -16.77 10.52 -18.45
C LYS A 154 -16.86 9.98 -17.02
N LEU A 155 -16.08 8.97 -16.71
CA LEU A 155 -16.00 8.36 -15.39
C LEU A 155 -14.89 9.02 -14.58
N PRO A 156 -15.10 9.27 -13.28
CA PRO A 156 -14.04 9.72 -12.38
C PRO A 156 -12.91 8.68 -12.31
N ILE A 157 -11.69 9.16 -12.13
CA ILE A 157 -10.49 8.33 -11.98
C ILE A 157 -9.97 8.47 -10.56
N VAL A 158 -9.76 7.36 -9.88
CA VAL A 158 -9.14 7.29 -8.55
C VAL A 158 -7.80 6.57 -8.67
N THR A 159 -6.72 7.26 -8.30
CA THR A 159 -5.37 6.68 -8.30
C THR A 159 -4.86 6.50 -6.88
N ILE A 160 -4.33 5.33 -6.56
CA ILE A 160 -3.71 5.01 -5.26
C ILE A 160 -2.24 4.69 -5.50
N ILE A 161 -1.38 5.57 -5.00
CA ILE A 161 0.07 5.50 -5.23
C ILE A 161 0.75 4.85 -4.04
N ASP A 162 1.42 3.71 -4.29
CA ASP A 162 2.21 2.98 -3.30
C ASP A 162 3.34 2.20 -3.98
N THR A 163 4.41 2.88 -4.37
CA THR A 163 5.56 2.30 -5.04
C THR A 163 6.88 2.84 -4.50
N PRO A 164 7.95 2.02 -4.49
CA PRO A 164 9.30 2.53 -4.27
C PRO A 164 9.87 3.26 -5.51
N GLY A 165 9.33 3.02 -6.70
CA GLY A 165 9.78 3.59 -7.97
C GLY A 165 9.41 2.71 -9.17
N ALA A 166 9.88 3.09 -10.35
CA ALA A 166 9.76 2.29 -11.56
C ALA A 166 10.72 1.10 -11.54
N ASN A 167 10.44 0.04 -12.30
CA ASN A 167 11.36 -1.08 -12.44
C ASN A 167 12.67 -0.63 -13.15
N PRO A 168 13.85 -0.80 -12.51
CA PRO A 168 15.14 -0.39 -13.09
C PRO A 168 15.82 -1.48 -13.94
N ASP A 169 15.15 -2.60 -14.23
CA ASP A 169 15.75 -3.70 -14.97
C ASP A 169 16.01 -3.37 -16.45
N ILE A 170 17.02 -4.01 -17.02
CA ILE A 170 17.37 -3.88 -18.43
C ILE A 170 16.17 -4.15 -19.34
N GLY A 171 15.40 -5.21 -19.07
CA GLY A 171 14.20 -5.52 -19.84
C GLY A 171 13.11 -4.45 -19.78
N ALA A 172 13.02 -3.69 -18.68
CA ALA A 172 12.11 -2.55 -18.59
C ALA A 172 12.61 -1.38 -19.46
N GLU A 173 13.91 -1.09 -19.44
CA GLU A 173 14.51 -0.06 -20.30
C GLU A 173 14.38 -0.40 -21.79
N GLU A 174 14.65 -1.64 -22.20
CA GLU A 174 14.47 -2.12 -23.57
C GLU A 174 13.04 -1.96 -24.10
N ARG A 175 12.04 -2.06 -23.21
CA ARG A 175 10.62 -1.89 -23.56
C ARG A 175 10.11 -0.47 -23.37
N GLY A 176 11.01 0.49 -23.12
CA GLY A 176 10.72 1.92 -23.12
C GLY A 176 10.16 2.44 -21.82
N GLN A 177 10.78 2.12 -20.66
CA GLN A 177 10.36 2.56 -19.33
C GLN A 177 10.18 4.08 -19.24
N ALA A 178 11.23 4.85 -19.63
CA ALA A 178 11.20 6.31 -19.61
C ALA A 178 10.09 6.88 -20.50
N HIS A 179 9.91 6.30 -21.71
CA HIS A 179 8.86 6.71 -22.63
C HIS A 179 7.46 6.47 -22.08
N ALA A 180 7.22 5.27 -21.51
CA ALA A 180 5.93 4.94 -20.93
C ALA A 180 5.55 5.86 -19.76
N ILE A 181 6.53 6.28 -18.94
CA ILE A 181 6.32 7.24 -17.86
C ILE A 181 6.06 8.65 -18.42
N ALA A 182 6.89 9.11 -19.37
CA ALA A 182 6.78 10.46 -19.94
C ALA A 182 5.43 10.69 -20.62
N ILE A 183 4.91 9.72 -21.36
CA ILE A 183 3.59 9.81 -21.99
C ILE A 183 2.47 9.93 -20.93
N ASN A 184 2.55 9.21 -19.81
CA ASN A 184 1.56 9.36 -18.74
C ASN A 184 1.55 10.73 -18.07
N ILE A 185 2.66 11.49 -18.18
CA ILE A 185 2.73 12.87 -17.67
C ILE A 185 2.18 13.87 -18.69
N ALA A 186 2.34 13.57 -19.97
CA ALA A 186 1.99 14.47 -21.06
C ALA A 186 0.51 14.43 -21.47
N GLU A 187 -0.12 13.26 -21.34
CA GLU A 187 -1.50 12.97 -21.74
C GLU A 187 -2.48 13.08 -20.56
#